data_55c777f60ddf7cc1ff08d203098941fc
#
_entry.id   55c777f60ddf7cc1ff08d203098941fc
#
_cell.length_a   1.000
_cell.length_b   1.000
_cell.length_c   1.000
_cell.angle_alpha   90.00
_cell.angle_beta   90.00
_cell.angle_gamma   90.00
#
_symmetry.space_group_name_H-M   'P 1'
#
loop_
_entity.id
_entity.type
_entity.pdbx_description
1 polymer ?
#
loop_
_entity_poly.entity_id
_entity_poly.type
_entity_poly.pdbx_seq_one_letter_code
_entity_poly.pdbx_strand_id
1 'polypeptide(L)'
;LIDDLILKGTDEPYRMFTSRAEYRTLLRQDNADQRLTPKGYKLGLISSQRMSALENKIIKTKKVKEYLYSTSFEKKSANSLLLSINDVLVKQPDKFFKLLARPNIKRKDLKDLNPLKNFLIKEKISDDILEQVEIDIKYSGYIEKEKRNVEKLTRLRNVKIPDKFNFNELPSLSFEAKEKLNKIRPQTLAQASRISGIKPSDISVLLVSMGR
;
A
#
# COMPACT_ATOMS: atom_id res chain seq x y z
N LEU A 1 -5.16 14.30 -4.17
CA LEU A 1 -4.64 15.57 -4.73
C LEU A 1 -5.73 16.41 -5.39
N ILE A 2 -6.40 15.91 -6.45
CA ILE A 2 -7.44 16.68 -7.18
C ILE A 2 -8.60 17.03 -6.24
N ASP A 3 -9.12 16.07 -5.49
CA ASP A 3 -10.18 16.31 -4.50
C ASP A 3 -9.74 17.30 -3.40
N ASP A 4 -8.47 17.26 -2.98
CA ASP A 4 -7.91 18.19 -2.00
C ASP A 4 -7.91 19.63 -2.54
N LEU A 5 -7.51 19.80 -3.80
CA LEU A 5 -7.56 21.10 -4.48
C LEU A 5 -8.99 21.64 -4.65
N ILE A 6 -9.94 20.77 -4.98
CA ILE A 6 -11.34 21.16 -5.15
C ILE A 6 -12.00 21.53 -3.82
N LEU A 7 -11.72 20.75 -2.75
CA LEU A 7 -12.40 20.93 -1.44
C LEU A 7 -11.78 22.03 -0.59
N LYS A 8 -10.47 22.26 -0.69
CA LYS A 8 -9.75 23.24 0.14
C LYS A 8 -9.45 24.56 -0.55
N GLY A 9 -9.54 24.56 -1.90
CA GLY A 9 -9.12 25.70 -2.72
C GLY A 9 -7.59 25.91 -2.70
N THR A 10 -7.15 27.05 -3.24
CA THR A 10 -5.74 27.42 -3.37
C THR A 10 -5.60 28.91 -3.02
N ASP A 11 -5.74 29.26 -1.74
CA ASP A 11 -5.48 30.60 -1.26
C ASP A 11 -4.00 30.96 -1.32
N GLU A 12 -3.14 29.93 -1.29
CA GLU A 12 -1.70 29.98 -1.46
C GLU A 12 -1.25 29.03 -2.60
N PRO A 13 -0.04 29.21 -3.20
CA PRO A 13 0.49 28.26 -4.16
C PRO A 13 0.47 26.83 -3.59
N TYR A 14 -0.15 25.89 -4.31
CA TYR A 14 -0.30 24.53 -3.82
C TYR A 14 1.05 23.86 -3.60
N ARG A 15 1.30 23.44 -2.36
CA ARG A 15 2.49 22.66 -1.99
C ARG A 15 2.09 21.24 -1.61
N MET A 16 2.67 20.27 -2.34
CA MET A 16 2.46 18.85 -2.03
C MET A 16 3.31 18.44 -0.83
N PHE A 17 2.69 18.36 0.34
CA PHE A 17 3.31 17.76 1.52
C PHE A 17 3.11 16.23 1.51
N THR A 18 4.05 15.49 2.10
CA THR A 18 3.92 14.03 2.25
C THR A 18 2.67 13.62 3.04
N SER A 19 2.20 14.46 3.96
CA SER A 19 0.94 14.27 4.70
C SER A 19 -0.30 14.35 3.82
N ARG A 20 -0.23 15.02 2.67
CA ARG A 20 -1.30 15.14 1.68
C ARG A 20 -1.20 14.13 0.53
N ALA A 21 -0.10 13.36 0.47
CA ALA A 21 0.08 12.31 -0.54
C ALA A 21 -0.76 11.09 -0.17
N GLU A 22 -1.93 10.97 -0.79
CA GLU A 22 -2.83 9.83 -0.62
C GLU A 22 -2.21 8.57 -1.23
N TYR A 23 -2.45 7.42 -0.57
CA TYR A 23 -2.04 6.09 -1.06
C TYR A 23 -0.54 5.92 -1.29
N ARG A 24 0.31 6.69 -0.64
CA ARG A 24 1.77 6.67 -0.88
C ARG A 24 2.41 5.30 -0.63
N THR A 25 1.81 4.47 0.23
CA THR A 25 2.26 3.09 0.48
C THR A 25 1.96 2.16 -0.71
N LEU A 26 0.96 2.49 -1.52
CA LEU A 26 0.59 1.74 -2.73
C LEU A 26 1.23 2.33 -3.99
N LEU A 27 1.40 3.66 -4.03
CA LEU A 27 1.94 4.40 -5.19
C LEU A 27 3.43 4.68 -4.97
N ARG A 28 4.25 3.62 -4.99
CA ARG A 28 5.69 3.71 -4.78
C ARG A 28 6.45 3.76 -6.11
N GLN A 29 7.69 4.22 -6.05
CA GLN A 29 8.60 4.24 -7.21
C GLN A 29 8.94 2.82 -7.65
N ASP A 30 9.21 1.91 -6.69
CA ASP A 30 9.61 0.53 -6.95
C ASP A 30 8.56 -0.30 -7.71
N ASN A 31 7.27 0.05 -7.59
CA ASN A 31 6.17 -0.63 -8.28
C ASN A 31 5.55 0.18 -9.43
N ALA A 32 6.16 1.29 -9.82
CA ALA A 32 5.62 2.16 -10.86
C ALA A 32 5.53 1.45 -12.21
N ASP A 33 6.51 0.62 -12.56
CA ASP A 33 6.53 -0.20 -13.76
C ASP A 33 5.33 -1.16 -13.82
N GLN A 34 5.02 -1.85 -12.72
CA GLN A 34 3.89 -2.78 -12.64
C GLN A 34 2.53 -2.09 -12.81
N ARG A 35 2.41 -0.83 -12.36
CA ARG A 35 1.17 -0.05 -12.45
C ARG A 35 0.98 0.65 -13.78
N LEU A 36 2.05 1.16 -14.38
CA LEU A 36 1.99 2.09 -15.50
C LEU A 36 2.32 1.43 -16.86
N THR A 37 3.27 0.48 -16.92
CA THR A 37 3.66 -0.16 -18.18
C THR A 37 2.50 -0.85 -18.89
N PRO A 38 1.60 -1.61 -18.21
CA PRO A 38 0.46 -2.22 -18.90
C PRO A 38 -0.52 -1.18 -19.49
N LYS A 39 -0.67 -0.02 -18.82
CA LYS A 39 -1.49 1.08 -19.33
C LYS A 39 -0.84 1.74 -20.54
N GLY A 40 0.46 2.02 -20.45
CA GLY A 40 1.21 2.59 -21.57
C GLY A 40 1.25 1.65 -22.79
N TYR A 41 1.34 0.34 -22.56
CA TYR A 41 1.27 -0.65 -23.64
C TYR A 41 -0.08 -0.65 -24.35
N LYS A 42 -1.19 -0.60 -23.61
CA LYS A 42 -2.55 -0.48 -24.18
C LYS A 42 -2.75 0.80 -25.01
N LEU A 43 -2.03 1.86 -24.67
CA LEU A 43 -2.06 3.14 -25.39
C LEU A 43 -1.04 3.21 -26.54
N GLY A 44 -0.29 2.14 -26.82
CA GLY A 44 0.73 2.13 -27.86
C GLY A 44 2.02 2.90 -27.52
N LEU A 45 2.19 3.34 -26.28
CA LEU A 45 3.35 4.13 -25.84
C LEU A 45 4.55 3.26 -25.39
N ILE A 46 4.33 1.97 -25.20
CA ILE A 46 5.34 1.01 -24.70
C ILE A 46 5.49 -0.13 -25.70
N SER A 47 6.74 -0.51 -26.00
CA SER A 47 7.03 -1.62 -26.90
C SER A 47 6.67 -2.98 -26.26
N SER A 48 6.40 -3.97 -27.12
CA SER A 48 6.16 -5.37 -26.69
C SER A 48 7.34 -5.95 -25.90
N GLN A 49 8.56 -5.61 -26.30
CA GLN A 49 9.77 -6.04 -25.59
C GLN A 49 9.78 -5.56 -24.13
N ARG A 50 9.40 -4.29 -23.87
CA ARG A 50 9.35 -3.75 -22.52
C ARG A 50 8.20 -4.36 -21.69
N MET A 51 7.06 -4.65 -22.34
CA MET A 51 5.96 -5.34 -21.69
C MET A 51 6.35 -6.77 -21.29
N SER A 52 7.00 -7.54 -22.18
CA SER A 52 7.48 -8.90 -21.88
C SER A 52 8.55 -8.92 -20.78
N ALA A 53 9.43 -7.91 -20.72
CA ALA A 53 10.40 -7.77 -19.64
C ALA A 53 9.70 -7.57 -18.28
N LEU A 54 8.63 -6.76 -18.24
CA LEU A 54 7.82 -6.58 -17.03
C LEU A 54 7.12 -7.88 -16.61
N GLU A 55 6.52 -8.59 -17.55
CA GLU A 55 5.83 -9.87 -17.27
C GLU A 55 6.81 -10.89 -16.68
N ASN A 56 7.99 -11.01 -17.24
CA ASN A 56 9.06 -11.86 -16.70
C ASN A 56 9.48 -11.45 -15.28
N LYS A 57 9.60 -10.13 -15.01
CA LYS A 57 9.90 -9.61 -13.68
C LYS A 57 8.80 -10.01 -12.68
N ILE A 58 7.52 -9.84 -13.03
CA ILE A 58 6.38 -10.20 -12.19
C ILE A 58 6.37 -11.71 -11.88
N ILE A 59 6.56 -12.55 -12.90
CA ILE A 59 6.60 -14.02 -12.75
C ILE A 59 7.73 -14.42 -11.81
N LYS A 60 8.93 -13.91 -12.01
CA LYS A 60 10.07 -14.20 -11.16
C LYS A 60 9.88 -13.70 -9.72
N THR A 61 9.36 -12.49 -9.54
CA THR A 61 9.05 -11.94 -8.21
C THR A 61 8.05 -12.83 -7.46
N LYS A 62 6.99 -13.29 -8.13
CA LYS A 62 6.02 -14.22 -7.56
C LYS A 62 6.67 -15.54 -7.16
N LYS A 63 7.47 -16.11 -8.04
CA LYS A 63 8.20 -17.37 -7.81
C LYS A 63 9.14 -17.31 -6.61
N VAL A 64 9.87 -16.21 -6.45
CA VAL A 64 10.73 -15.99 -5.28
C VAL A 64 9.90 -15.87 -4.00
N LYS A 65 8.80 -15.13 -4.03
CA LYS A 65 7.90 -15.04 -2.87
C LYS A 65 7.38 -16.41 -2.45
N GLU A 66 6.82 -17.17 -3.39
CA GLU A 66 6.31 -18.52 -3.13
C GLU A 66 7.40 -19.41 -2.51
N TYR A 67 8.61 -19.33 -3.03
CA TYR A 67 9.76 -20.06 -2.49
C TYR A 67 10.06 -19.65 -1.04
N LEU A 68 10.13 -18.34 -0.73
CA LEU A 68 10.40 -17.85 0.61
C LEU A 68 9.29 -18.20 1.63
N TYR A 69 8.04 -18.28 1.19
CA TYR A 69 6.91 -18.68 2.02
C TYR A 69 6.82 -20.19 2.23
N SER A 70 7.28 -21.00 1.27
CA SER A 70 7.19 -22.47 1.34
C SER A 70 8.43 -23.12 1.96
N THR A 71 9.63 -22.55 1.74
CA THR A 71 10.92 -23.16 2.11
C THR A 71 11.38 -22.67 3.47
N SER A 72 11.89 -23.58 4.28
CA SER A 72 12.48 -23.28 5.59
C SER A 72 13.99 -23.13 5.49
N PHE A 73 14.55 -22.22 6.30
CA PHE A 73 15.99 -22.09 6.50
C PHE A 73 16.49 -23.09 7.56
N GLU A 74 17.77 -23.42 7.48
CA GLU A 74 18.45 -24.21 8.48
C GLU A 74 18.83 -23.34 9.69
N LYS A 75 18.50 -23.81 10.92
CA LYS A 75 18.76 -23.08 12.18
C LYS A 75 20.23 -22.66 12.32
N LYS A 76 21.17 -23.58 12.02
CA LYS A 76 22.61 -23.33 12.21
C LYS A 76 23.10 -22.19 11.33
N SER A 77 22.78 -22.23 10.03
CA SER A 77 23.16 -21.22 9.06
C SER A 77 22.51 -19.85 9.34
N ALA A 78 21.22 -19.87 9.72
CA ALA A 78 20.51 -18.63 10.11
C ALA A 78 21.09 -18.01 11.39
N ASN A 79 21.42 -18.81 12.40
CA ASN A 79 21.99 -18.29 13.66
C ASN A 79 23.41 -17.75 13.46
N SER A 80 24.22 -18.34 12.57
CA SER A 80 25.52 -17.76 12.21
C SER A 80 25.38 -16.37 11.60
N LEU A 81 24.41 -16.19 10.71
CA LEU A 81 24.08 -14.87 10.15
C LEU A 81 23.58 -13.90 11.24
N LEU A 82 22.65 -14.33 12.09
CA LEU A 82 22.08 -13.49 13.14
C LEU A 82 23.12 -13.01 14.15
N LEU A 83 24.09 -13.87 14.49
CA LEU A 83 25.22 -13.50 15.33
C LEU A 83 26.09 -12.42 14.69
N SER A 84 26.36 -12.52 13.37
CA SER A 84 27.20 -11.55 12.67
C SER A 84 26.58 -10.15 12.61
N ILE A 85 25.25 -10.04 12.69
CA ILE A 85 24.51 -8.77 12.67
C ILE A 85 23.95 -8.36 14.04
N ASN A 86 24.33 -9.08 15.11
CA ASN A 86 23.89 -8.81 16.49
C ASN A 86 22.37 -8.84 16.68
N ASP A 87 21.68 -9.79 16.01
CA ASP A 87 20.21 -9.97 16.08
C ASP A 87 19.83 -11.19 16.93
N VAL A 88 18.57 -11.27 17.32
CA VAL A 88 18.03 -12.34 18.18
C VAL A 88 18.03 -13.68 17.45
N LEU A 89 18.62 -14.69 18.07
CA LEU A 89 18.73 -16.03 17.52
C LEU A 89 17.37 -16.73 17.38
N VAL A 90 17.24 -17.57 16.36
CA VAL A 90 16.06 -18.41 16.19
C VAL A 90 16.17 -19.69 17.01
N LYS A 91 15.07 -20.06 17.67
CA LYS A 91 14.99 -21.29 18.48
C LYS A 91 14.82 -22.55 17.64
N GLN A 92 14.14 -22.44 16.50
CA GLN A 92 13.82 -23.53 15.59
C GLN A 92 13.86 -23.07 14.12
N PRO A 93 14.01 -24.00 13.15
CA PRO A 93 13.85 -23.66 11.73
C PRO A 93 12.47 -23.06 11.44
N ASP A 94 12.43 -22.07 10.54
CA ASP A 94 11.18 -21.43 10.11
C ASP A 94 11.30 -20.99 8.64
N LYS A 95 10.26 -20.39 8.08
CA LYS A 95 10.23 -19.98 6.69
C LYS A 95 11.10 -18.75 6.42
N PHE A 96 11.77 -18.71 5.25
CA PHE A 96 12.66 -17.61 4.87
C PHE A 96 12.00 -16.24 4.94
N PHE A 97 10.69 -16.13 4.58
CA PHE A 97 10.00 -14.85 4.64
C PHE A 97 10.00 -14.23 6.05
N LYS A 98 9.90 -15.06 7.11
CA LYS A 98 9.94 -14.57 8.50
C LYS A 98 11.31 -14.01 8.87
N LEU A 99 12.37 -14.59 8.31
CA LEU A 99 13.72 -14.08 8.50
C LEU A 99 13.89 -12.75 7.76
N LEU A 100 13.45 -12.66 6.49
CA LEU A 100 13.51 -11.43 5.69
C LEU A 100 12.61 -10.31 6.24
N ALA A 101 11.52 -10.64 6.92
CA ALA A 101 10.63 -9.65 7.54
C ALA A 101 11.27 -8.90 8.72
N ARG A 102 12.39 -9.40 9.27
CA ARG A 102 13.09 -8.70 10.37
C ARG A 102 13.72 -7.39 9.88
N PRO A 103 13.65 -6.30 10.67
CA PRO A 103 14.16 -4.98 10.25
C PRO A 103 15.65 -4.99 9.87
N ASN A 104 16.48 -5.69 10.64
CA ASN A 104 17.93 -5.70 10.49
C ASN A 104 18.43 -6.61 9.37
N ILE A 105 17.60 -7.53 8.86
CA ILE A 105 17.98 -8.48 7.80
C ILE A 105 17.61 -7.90 6.45
N LYS A 106 18.56 -7.90 5.53
CA LYS A 106 18.41 -7.45 4.14
C LYS A 106 18.52 -8.64 3.18
N ARG A 107 18.04 -8.47 1.95
CA ARG A 107 18.20 -9.48 0.88
C ARG A 107 19.65 -9.98 0.70
N LYS A 108 20.63 -9.08 0.88
CA LYS A 108 22.05 -9.39 0.75
C LYS A 108 22.52 -10.44 1.76
N ASP A 109 21.94 -10.43 2.95
CA ASP A 109 22.31 -11.34 4.02
C ASP A 109 21.75 -12.75 3.78
N LEU A 110 20.60 -12.84 3.11
CA LEU A 110 19.93 -14.12 2.85
C LEU A 110 20.38 -14.83 1.57
N LYS A 111 20.82 -14.09 0.56
CA LYS A 111 21.13 -14.66 -0.76
C LYS A 111 22.20 -15.77 -0.74
N ASP A 112 23.05 -15.78 0.29
CA ASP A 112 24.12 -16.77 0.44
C ASP A 112 23.73 -17.96 1.31
N LEU A 113 22.54 -17.96 1.93
CA LEU A 113 22.03 -19.07 2.73
C LEU A 113 21.44 -20.17 1.83
N ASN A 114 21.89 -21.41 2.03
CA ASN A 114 21.26 -22.57 1.42
C ASN A 114 19.95 -22.93 2.16
N PRO A 115 18.92 -23.44 1.45
CA PRO A 115 18.86 -23.75 0.01
C PRO A 115 18.49 -22.58 -0.91
N LEU A 116 18.30 -21.36 -0.35
CA LEU A 116 17.88 -20.18 -1.13
C LEU A 116 18.92 -19.83 -2.20
N LYS A 117 20.20 -19.84 -1.88
CA LYS A 117 21.28 -19.57 -2.83
C LYS A 117 21.18 -20.40 -4.12
N ASN A 118 21.00 -21.72 -3.96
CA ASN A 118 20.88 -22.63 -5.09
C ASN A 118 19.64 -22.33 -5.95
N PHE A 119 18.53 -21.98 -5.32
CA PHE A 119 17.31 -21.58 -6.01
C PHE A 119 17.52 -20.30 -6.82
N LEU A 120 18.14 -19.27 -6.24
CA LEU A 120 18.39 -17.99 -6.91
C LEU A 120 19.27 -18.14 -8.14
N ILE A 121 20.32 -18.97 -8.05
CA ILE A 121 21.22 -19.25 -9.17
C ILE A 121 20.48 -20.03 -10.28
N LYS A 122 19.74 -21.07 -9.92
CA LYS A 122 18.97 -21.90 -10.87
C LYS A 122 17.97 -21.07 -11.68
N GLU A 123 17.23 -20.21 -10.99
CA GLU A 123 16.19 -19.40 -11.60
C GLU A 123 16.70 -18.07 -12.21
N LYS A 124 18.01 -17.83 -12.15
CA LYS A 124 18.67 -16.60 -12.64
C LYS A 124 17.94 -15.35 -12.12
N ILE A 125 17.79 -15.28 -10.79
CA ILE A 125 17.12 -14.15 -10.12
C ILE A 125 18.11 -13.00 -9.99
N SER A 126 17.72 -11.83 -10.48
CA SER A 126 18.50 -10.59 -10.37
C SER A 126 18.26 -9.88 -9.04
N ASP A 127 19.16 -8.99 -8.66
CA ASP A 127 19.10 -8.28 -7.38
C ASP A 127 17.90 -7.32 -7.28
N ASP A 128 17.46 -6.75 -8.39
CA ASP A 128 16.26 -5.91 -8.48
C ASP A 128 14.96 -6.67 -8.15
N ILE A 129 14.89 -7.95 -8.55
CA ILE A 129 13.78 -8.84 -8.19
C ILE A 129 13.81 -9.14 -6.68
N LEU A 130 14.98 -9.40 -6.13
CA LEU A 130 15.13 -9.62 -4.69
C LEU A 130 14.80 -8.37 -3.88
N GLU A 131 15.15 -7.19 -4.38
CA GLU A 131 14.80 -5.91 -3.77
C GLU A 131 13.29 -5.72 -3.72
N GLN A 132 12.61 -5.97 -4.83
CA GLN A 132 11.15 -5.92 -4.88
C GLN A 132 10.49 -6.87 -3.88
N VAL A 133 11.02 -8.11 -3.78
CA VAL A 133 10.52 -9.10 -2.83
C VAL A 133 10.76 -8.66 -1.38
N GLU A 134 11.93 -8.11 -1.07
CA GLU A 134 12.24 -7.58 0.27
C GLU A 134 11.27 -6.47 0.66
N ILE A 135 11.05 -5.49 -0.24
CA ILE A 135 10.11 -4.39 -0.03
C ILE A 135 8.70 -4.94 0.22
N ASP A 136 8.24 -5.84 -0.63
CA ASP A 136 6.89 -6.40 -0.56
C ASP A 136 6.65 -7.19 0.74
N ILE A 137 7.66 -7.93 1.24
CA ILE A 137 7.56 -8.69 2.50
C ILE A 137 7.59 -7.75 3.70
N LYS A 138 8.54 -6.81 3.77
CA LYS A 138 8.68 -5.89 4.89
C LYS A 138 7.52 -4.92 5.03
N TYR A 139 6.95 -4.50 3.91
CA TYR A 139 5.82 -3.57 3.89
C TYR A 139 4.45 -4.26 3.77
N SER A 140 4.38 -5.59 3.78
CA SER A 140 3.13 -6.34 3.58
C SER A 140 2.00 -5.88 4.48
N GLY A 141 2.23 -5.75 5.78
CA GLY A 141 1.22 -5.31 6.74
C GLY A 141 0.71 -3.89 6.48
N TYR A 142 1.60 -2.96 6.10
CA TYR A 142 1.21 -1.58 5.74
C TYR A 142 0.44 -1.55 4.43
N ILE A 143 0.86 -2.33 3.44
CA ILE A 143 0.19 -2.45 2.14
C ILE A 143 -1.23 -3.00 2.31
N GLU A 144 -1.40 -4.04 3.11
CA GLU A 144 -2.72 -4.62 3.37
C GLU A 144 -3.65 -3.67 4.14
N LYS A 145 -3.11 -2.96 5.13
CA LYS A 145 -3.86 -1.93 5.85
C LYS A 145 -4.33 -0.83 4.91
N GLU A 146 -3.44 -0.34 4.05
CA GLU A 146 -3.76 0.70 3.08
C GLU A 146 -4.78 0.22 2.04
N LYS A 147 -4.67 -1.00 1.52
CA LYS A 147 -5.66 -1.59 0.62
C LYS A 147 -7.05 -1.61 1.25
N ARG A 148 -7.16 -2.04 2.51
CA ARG A 148 -8.43 -2.02 3.25
C ARG A 148 -8.99 -0.61 3.41
N ASN A 149 -8.14 0.39 3.63
CA ASN A 149 -8.55 1.78 3.69
C ASN A 149 -9.08 2.27 2.33
N VAL A 150 -8.38 1.92 1.24
CA VAL A 150 -8.83 2.23 -0.14
C VAL A 150 -10.19 1.61 -0.45
N GLU A 151 -10.39 0.34 -0.08
CA GLU A 151 -11.67 -0.35 -0.28
C GLU A 151 -12.81 0.35 0.48
N LYS A 152 -12.59 0.74 1.74
CA LYS A 152 -13.56 1.52 2.52
C LYS A 152 -13.89 2.84 1.83
N LEU A 153 -12.87 3.60 1.45
CA LEU A 153 -13.07 4.87 0.74
C LEU A 153 -13.77 4.71 -0.60
N THR A 154 -13.48 3.62 -1.33
CA THR A 154 -14.15 3.32 -2.60
C THR A 154 -15.64 3.03 -2.40
N ARG A 155 -16.00 2.30 -1.34
CA ARG A 155 -17.41 2.09 -0.97
C ARG A 155 -18.10 3.41 -0.66
N LEU A 156 -17.47 4.28 0.15
CA LEU A 156 -18.02 5.60 0.50
C LEU A 156 -18.12 6.53 -0.72
N ARG A 157 -17.27 6.36 -1.72
CA ARG A 157 -17.26 7.15 -2.97
C ARG A 157 -18.53 6.98 -3.78
N ASN A 158 -19.14 5.82 -3.72
CA ASN A 158 -20.37 5.49 -4.45
C ASN A 158 -21.63 5.92 -3.70
N VAL A 159 -21.52 6.35 -2.43
CA VAL A 159 -22.64 6.82 -1.62
C VAL A 159 -22.79 8.32 -1.84
N LYS A 160 -23.76 8.69 -2.68
CA LYS A 160 -24.12 10.09 -2.92
C LYS A 160 -24.90 10.67 -1.75
N ILE A 161 -24.57 11.90 -1.38
CA ILE A 161 -25.34 12.71 -0.45
C ILE A 161 -26.38 13.49 -1.28
N PRO A 162 -27.69 13.43 -0.94
CA PRO A 162 -28.69 14.20 -1.66
C PRO A 162 -28.41 15.71 -1.59
N ASP A 163 -28.62 16.45 -2.69
CA ASP A 163 -28.32 17.89 -2.77
C ASP A 163 -29.03 18.72 -1.70
N LYS A 164 -30.26 18.31 -1.35
CA LYS A 164 -31.09 18.97 -0.32
C LYS A 164 -30.92 18.36 1.08
N PHE A 165 -29.86 17.59 1.33
CA PHE A 165 -29.65 16.96 2.63
C PHE A 165 -29.42 18.00 3.73
N ASN A 166 -30.21 17.92 4.81
CA ASN A 166 -30.13 18.88 5.92
C ASN A 166 -29.22 18.34 7.03
N PHE A 167 -27.98 18.77 7.05
CA PHE A 167 -27.01 18.37 8.08
C PHE A 167 -27.35 18.89 9.48
N ASN A 168 -28.15 19.95 9.59
CA ASN A 168 -28.50 20.54 10.88
C ASN A 168 -29.48 19.67 11.70
N GLU A 169 -30.26 18.84 11.01
CA GLU A 169 -31.26 17.94 11.65
C GLU A 169 -30.59 16.73 12.32
N LEU A 170 -29.29 16.51 12.15
CA LEU A 170 -28.58 15.40 12.75
C LEU A 170 -27.99 15.77 14.13
N PRO A 171 -28.64 15.43 15.24
CA PRO A 171 -28.19 15.85 16.59
C PRO A 171 -26.82 15.24 16.93
N SER A 172 -26.51 14.06 16.38
CA SER A 172 -25.23 13.32 16.64
C SER A 172 -24.02 13.85 15.87
N LEU A 173 -24.20 14.84 14.98
CA LEU A 173 -23.07 15.50 14.33
C LEU A 173 -22.50 16.60 15.24
N SER A 174 -21.16 16.70 15.27
CA SER A 174 -20.51 17.82 15.95
C SER A 174 -20.87 19.16 15.30
N PHE A 175 -20.82 20.24 16.09
CA PHE A 175 -21.08 21.60 15.56
C PHE A 175 -20.15 21.96 14.40
N GLU A 176 -18.87 21.66 14.55
CA GLU A 176 -17.85 21.86 13.51
C GLU A 176 -18.17 21.08 12.24
N ALA A 177 -18.62 19.82 12.38
CA ALA A 177 -18.99 19.00 11.23
C ALA A 177 -20.21 19.59 10.48
N LYS A 178 -21.26 20.04 11.22
CA LYS A 178 -22.44 20.68 10.63
C LYS A 178 -22.05 21.93 9.83
N GLU A 179 -21.26 22.82 10.42
CA GLU A 179 -20.82 24.05 9.78
C GLU A 179 -20.06 23.76 8.47
N LYS A 180 -19.07 22.86 8.54
CA LYS A 180 -18.23 22.51 7.36
C LYS A 180 -19.00 21.79 6.29
N LEU A 181 -19.87 20.85 6.64
CA LEU A 181 -20.70 20.13 5.67
C LEU A 181 -21.69 21.07 4.97
N ASN A 182 -22.28 22.02 5.70
CA ASN A 182 -23.17 23.03 5.12
C ASN A 182 -22.44 24.01 4.20
N LYS A 183 -21.20 24.39 4.55
CA LYS A 183 -20.36 25.30 3.75
C LYS A 183 -19.88 24.65 2.47
N ILE A 184 -19.36 23.41 2.55
CA ILE A 184 -18.68 22.74 1.43
C ILE A 184 -19.66 21.97 0.54
N ARG A 185 -20.78 21.47 1.12
CA ARG A 185 -21.78 20.68 0.38
C ARG A 185 -21.20 19.53 -0.42
N PRO A 186 -20.51 18.56 0.23
CA PRO A 186 -19.90 17.44 -0.47
C PRO A 186 -20.97 16.56 -1.14
N GLN A 187 -20.71 16.10 -2.36
CA GLN A 187 -21.64 15.27 -3.14
C GLN A 187 -21.59 13.78 -2.73
N THR A 188 -20.51 13.33 -2.09
CA THR A 188 -20.33 11.94 -1.67
C THR A 188 -19.78 11.85 -0.25
N LEU A 189 -20.03 10.72 0.42
CA LEU A 189 -19.44 10.48 1.75
C LEU A 189 -17.92 10.43 1.73
N ALA A 190 -17.30 9.99 0.64
CA ALA A 190 -15.84 10.04 0.51
C ALA A 190 -15.31 11.48 0.46
N GLN A 191 -16.03 12.41 -0.20
CA GLN A 191 -15.68 13.83 -0.15
C GLN A 191 -15.87 14.39 1.26
N ALA A 192 -16.99 14.08 1.91
CA ALA A 192 -17.25 14.48 3.29
C ALA A 192 -16.12 14.02 4.24
N SER A 193 -15.65 12.77 4.10
CA SER A 193 -14.60 12.21 4.97
C SER A 193 -13.22 12.88 4.84
N ARG A 194 -13.00 13.65 3.76
CA ARG A 194 -11.74 14.36 3.50
C ARG A 194 -11.74 15.80 3.99
N ILE A 195 -12.90 16.30 4.41
CA ILE A 195 -13.00 17.65 4.95
C ILE A 195 -12.30 17.68 6.32
N SER A 196 -11.38 18.62 6.50
CA SER A 196 -10.68 18.81 7.78
C SER A 196 -11.66 19.09 8.89
N GLY A 197 -11.59 18.33 10.00
CA GLY A 197 -12.53 18.42 11.14
C GLY A 197 -13.72 17.47 11.07
N ILE A 198 -13.94 16.74 9.97
CA ILE A 198 -14.90 15.65 9.91
C ILE A 198 -14.27 14.37 10.44
N LYS A 199 -14.86 13.78 11.46
CA LYS A 199 -14.37 12.54 12.09
C LYS A 199 -15.01 11.30 11.47
N PRO A 200 -14.40 10.11 11.61
CA PRO A 200 -15.03 8.86 11.19
C PRO A 200 -16.41 8.61 11.81
N SER A 201 -16.63 9.08 13.04
CA SER A 201 -17.95 9.05 13.72
C SER A 201 -19.01 9.84 12.97
N ASP A 202 -18.66 11.03 12.46
CA ASP A 202 -19.58 11.89 11.71
C ASP A 202 -20.00 11.20 10.39
N ILE A 203 -19.07 10.53 9.71
CA ILE A 203 -19.36 9.73 8.51
C ILE A 203 -20.30 8.56 8.84
N SER A 204 -20.12 7.91 9.98
CA SER A 204 -21.02 6.84 10.42
C SER A 204 -22.44 7.38 10.68
N VAL A 205 -22.56 8.54 11.30
CA VAL A 205 -23.86 9.21 11.51
C VAL A 205 -24.54 9.52 10.16
N LEU A 206 -23.81 10.05 9.19
CA LEU A 206 -24.33 10.31 7.85
C LEU A 206 -24.80 9.01 7.14
N LEU A 207 -24.04 7.93 7.24
CA LEU A 207 -24.41 6.63 6.67
C LEU A 207 -25.73 6.12 7.24
N VAL A 208 -25.86 6.13 8.57
CA VAL A 208 -27.07 5.66 9.25
C VAL A 208 -28.27 6.54 8.90
N SER A 209 -28.10 7.86 8.89
CA SER A 209 -29.18 8.80 8.56
C SER A 209 -29.68 8.68 7.12
N MET A 210 -28.84 8.19 6.21
CA MET A 210 -29.22 7.93 4.81
C MET A 210 -29.78 6.51 4.60
N GLY A 211 -30.01 5.73 5.66
CA GLY A 211 -30.60 4.39 5.61
C GLY A 211 -29.68 3.34 4.99
N ARG A 212 -28.35 3.47 5.14
CA ARG A 212 -27.35 2.58 4.57
C ARG A 212 -26.34 2.05 5.58
#